data_1e50dd3c5cbbf5f7cb74c32cfcbf5681
#
_entry.id   1e50dd3c5cbbf5f7cb74c32cfcbf5681
#
_cell.length_a   1.000
_cell.length_b   1.000
_cell.length_c   1.000
_cell.angle_alpha   90.00
_cell.angle_beta   90.00
_cell.angle_gamma   90.00
#
_symmetry.space_group_name_H-M   'P 1'
#
loop_
_entity.id
_entity.type
_entity.pdbx_description
1 polymer ?
#
loop_
_entity_poly.entity_id
_entity_poly.type
_entity_poly.pdbx_seq_one_letter_code
_entity_poly.pdbx_strand_id
1 'polypeptide(L)'
;IRYSRLITKKSKIIVIDRCYHGSVDETFATLDASGKTVPREGNIGAPIELDKTTRVVPFNDLDAMKKALQQNDVAAILMEPAMTNVGIVLPVDGYLKAVEKLAKEFGAKLIIDETHTISVGPGGMTLDLGLKPDFLTLGKAIAGGIPVGTFGMTDDVANSIKKLVELEIIDTGGIGSTLAGNAMSLAAMRATLSEVLTAEAFKEMIALGDRWSDGVDAAIAEFDLDWHCNRLGARGEYIFKGKAPRTGRDAAESGDFELEQYIHLRLLNDGFLLTPFHNM
;
A
#
# COMPACT_ATOMS: atom_id res chain seq x y z
N ILE A 1 -4.81 -2.71 12.47
CA ILE A 1 -5.81 -3.80 12.49
C ILE A 1 -6.32 -4.04 13.91
N ARG A 2 -5.46 -4.37 14.89
CA ARG A 2 -5.86 -4.73 16.26
C ARG A 2 -6.70 -3.63 16.94
N TYR A 3 -6.27 -2.37 16.88
CA TYR A 3 -7.04 -1.25 17.40
C TYR A 3 -8.39 -1.07 16.69
N SER A 4 -8.46 -1.30 15.38
CA SER A 4 -9.73 -1.23 14.65
C SER A 4 -10.72 -2.28 15.17
N ARG A 5 -10.27 -3.53 15.38
CA ARG A 5 -11.10 -4.59 15.99
C ARG A 5 -11.53 -4.23 17.40
N LEU A 6 -10.61 -3.69 18.20
CA LEU A 6 -10.88 -3.29 19.58
C LEU A 6 -12.01 -2.27 19.69
N ILE A 7 -11.95 -1.19 18.90
CA ILE A 7 -12.90 -0.09 18.98
C ILE A 7 -14.23 -0.35 18.25
N THR A 8 -14.19 -1.14 17.15
CA THR A 8 -15.41 -1.46 16.39
C THR A 8 -16.14 -2.69 16.90
N LYS A 9 -15.47 -3.56 17.67
CA LYS A 9 -15.95 -4.89 18.10
C LYS A 9 -16.31 -5.81 16.92
N LYS A 10 -15.77 -5.54 15.72
CA LYS A 10 -15.93 -6.34 14.51
C LYS A 10 -14.67 -7.17 14.27
N SER A 11 -14.80 -8.29 13.56
CA SER A 11 -13.73 -9.29 13.45
C SER A 11 -12.95 -9.24 12.15
N LYS A 12 -13.62 -8.91 11.03
CA LYS A 12 -13.01 -8.99 9.71
C LYS A 12 -12.30 -7.72 9.28
N ILE A 13 -11.36 -7.86 8.38
CA ILE A 13 -10.78 -6.75 7.62
C ILE A 13 -11.07 -6.92 6.14
N ILE A 14 -11.05 -5.83 5.39
CA ILE A 14 -10.97 -5.85 3.93
C ILE A 14 -9.56 -5.48 3.51
N VAL A 15 -8.99 -6.24 2.58
CA VAL A 15 -7.75 -5.91 1.87
C VAL A 15 -7.99 -5.95 0.36
N ILE A 16 -7.12 -5.29 -0.39
CA ILE A 16 -7.21 -5.27 -1.84
C ILE A 16 -6.49 -6.49 -2.44
N ASP A 17 -7.07 -7.08 -3.48
CA ASP A 17 -6.46 -8.21 -4.19
C ASP A 17 -5.07 -7.85 -4.72
N ARG A 18 -4.07 -8.71 -4.47
CA ARG A 18 -2.66 -8.50 -4.83
C ARG A 18 -1.94 -7.38 -4.09
N CYS A 19 -2.51 -6.79 -3.04
CA CYS A 19 -1.82 -5.83 -2.18
C CYS A 19 -0.74 -6.50 -1.31
N TYR A 20 0.14 -5.68 -0.70
CA TYR A 20 1.12 -6.13 0.29
C TYR A 20 1.23 -5.11 1.43
N HIS A 21 1.09 -5.57 2.67
CA HIS A 21 1.10 -4.73 3.87
C HIS A 21 2.02 -5.29 4.97
N GLY A 22 3.17 -5.83 4.57
CA GLY A 22 4.10 -6.45 5.51
C GLY A 22 3.69 -7.86 5.93
N SER A 23 4.37 -8.41 6.95
CA SER A 23 4.23 -9.79 7.40
C SER A 23 3.05 -9.99 8.36
N VAL A 24 1.85 -9.60 7.93
CA VAL A 24 0.61 -9.80 8.69
C VAL A 24 -0.19 -10.91 8.02
N ASP A 25 -0.30 -12.07 8.65
CA ASP A 25 -0.91 -13.29 8.08
C ASP A 25 -2.27 -13.03 7.42
N GLU A 26 -3.12 -12.23 8.05
CA GLU A 26 -4.46 -11.91 7.54
C GLU A 26 -4.45 -11.11 6.24
N THR A 27 -3.34 -10.48 5.87
CA THR A 27 -3.20 -9.70 4.62
C THR A 27 -2.62 -10.51 3.47
N PHE A 28 -2.09 -11.72 3.73
CA PHE A 28 -1.61 -12.64 2.70
C PHE A 28 -2.76 -13.40 2.02
N ALA A 29 -3.79 -12.68 1.65
CA ALA A 29 -4.98 -13.17 0.99
C ALA A 29 -5.08 -12.68 -0.45
N THR A 30 -5.74 -13.44 -1.30
CA THR A 30 -6.05 -13.12 -2.70
C THR A 30 -7.41 -13.70 -3.07
N LEU A 31 -7.90 -13.37 -4.26
CA LEU A 31 -9.10 -14.00 -4.84
C LEU A 31 -8.71 -15.16 -5.73
N ASP A 32 -9.38 -16.30 -5.57
CA ASP A 32 -9.31 -17.39 -6.56
C ASP A 32 -10.14 -17.08 -7.82
N ALA A 33 -10.18 -18.01 -8.76
CA ALA A 33 -10.94 -17.86 -10.01
C ALA A 33 -12.47 -17.73 -9.79
N SER A 34 -13.00 -18.20 -8.65
CA SER A 34 -14.40 -18.08 -8.28
C SER A 34 -14.72 -16.78 -7.51
N GLY A 35 -13.70 -15.96 -7.22
CA GLY A 35 -13.83 -14.75 -6.40
C GLY A 35 -13.89 -15.02 -4.90
N LYS A 36 -13.48 -16.20 -4.44
CA LYS A 36 -13.38 -16.53 -3.02
C LYS A 36 -12.03 -16.06 -2.45
N THR A 37 -12.04 -15.55 -1.20
CA THR A 37 -10.82 -15.22 -0.46
C THR A 37 -10.06 -16.51 -0.11
N VAL A 38 -8.82 -16.61 -0.55
CA VAL A 38 -7.91 -17.74 -0.33
C VAL A 38 -6.52 -17.22 0.08
N PRO A 39 -5.64 -18.05 0.68
CA PRO A 39 -4.25 -17.70 0.89
C PRO A 39 -3.55 -17.39 -0.45
N ARG A 40 -2.62 -16.44 -0.43
CA ARG A 40 -1.73 -16.20 -1.58
C ARG A 40 -0.88 -17.44 -1.83
N GLU A 41 -0.55 -17.67 -3.08
CA GLU A 41 0.42 -18.69 -3.47
C GLU A 41 1.76 -18.46 -2.74
N GLY A 42 2.36 -19.53 -2.22
CA GLY A 42 3.58 -19.46 -1.42
C GLY A 42 3.41 -18.94 0.01
N ASN A 43 2.19 -18.69 0.48
CA ASN A 43 1.96 -18.32 1.88
C ASN A 43 2.33 -19.48 2.82
N ILE A 44 3.32 -19.25 3.67
CA ILE A 44 3.81 -20.19 4.69
C ILE A 44 3.39 -19.78 6.12
N GLY A 45 2.46 -18.83 6.23
CA GLY A 45 1.91 -18.38 7.51
C GLY A 45 1.03 -19.43 8.19
N ALA A 46 0.35 -19.00 9.26
CA ALA A 46 -0.52 -19.90 10.02
C ALA A 46 -1.58 -20.57 9.13
N PRO A 47 -1.86 -21.88 9.31
CA PRO A 47 -2.84 -22.62 8.51
C PRO A 47 -4.28 -22.28 8.96
N ILE A 48 -4.66 -20.99 8.79
CA ILE A 48 -5.98 -20.48 9.14
C ILE A 48 -6.84 -20.30 7.88
N GLU A 49 -8.15 -20.44 8.04
CA GLU A 49 -9.10 -20.09 6.99
C GLU A 49 -9.21 -18.55 6.91
N LEU A 50 -8.49 -17.94 5.98
CA LEU A 50 -8.39 -16.49 5.87
C LEU A 50 -9.75 -15.80 5.63
N ASP A 51 -10.70 -16.47 5.00
CA ASP A 51 -12.07 -15.94 4.80
C ASP A 51 -12.85 -15.72 6.11
N LYS A 52 -12.38 -16.30 7.24
CA LYS A 52 -12.94 -16.02 8.58
C LYS A 52 -12.51 -14.67 9.13
N THR A 53 -11.34 -14.18 8.75
CA THR A 53 -10.74 -12.93 9.27
C THR A 53 -10.63 -11.83 8.23
N THR A 54 -10.68 -12.17 6.94
CA THR A 54 -10.38 -11.26 5.84
C THR A 54 -11.36 -11.42 4.69
N ARG A 55 -11.71 -10.31 4.06
CA ARG A 55 -12.32 -10.27 2.73
C ARG A 55 -11.38 -9.58 1.77
N VAL A 56 -11.22 -10.16 0.59
CA VAL A 56 -10.43 -9.57 -0.49
C VAL A 56 -11.39 -8.94 -1.50
N VAL A 57 -11.07 -7.73 -1.96
CA VAL A 57 -11.83 -7.05 -3.03
C VAL A 57 -10.87 -6.55 -4.11
N PRO A 58 -11.30 -6.51 -5.38
CA PRO A 58 -10.48 -5.90 -6.43
C PRO A 58 -10.31 -4.39 -6.19
N PHE A 59 -9.16 -3.84 -6.57
CA PHE A 59 -8.97 -2.38 -6.63
C PHE A 59 -9.88 -1.76 -7.70
N ASN A 60 -10.35 -0.55 -7.48
CA ASN A 60 -11.26 0.16 -8.39
C ASN A 60 -12.65 -0.48 -8.56
N ASP A 61 -13.07 -1.39 -7.68
CA ASP A 61 -14.37 -2.02 -7.69
C ASP A 61 -15.21 -1.60 -6.45
N LEU A 62 -16.01 -0.55 -6.60
CA LEU A 62 -16.86 -0.05 -5.53
C LEU A 62 -18.03 -0.97 -5.21
N ASP A 63 -18.52 -1.73 -6.17
CA ASP A 63 -19.63 -2.66 -5.94
C ASP A 63 -19.17 -3.84 -5.11
N ALA A 64 -17.99 -4.40 -5.42
CA ALA A 64 -17.36 -5.42 -4.58
C ALA A 64 -17.06 -4.89 -3.17
N MET A 65 -16.52 -3.67 -3.04
CA MET A 65 -16.28 -3.02 -1.75
C MET A 65 -17.56 -2.89 -0.94
N LYS A 66 -18.63 -2.36 -1.54
CA LYS A 66 -19.93 -2.22 -0.89
C LYS A 66 -20.51 -3.57 -0.47
N LYS A 67 -20.47 -4.56 -1.34
CA LYS A 67 -20.93 -5.93 -1.04
C LYS A 67 -20.15 -6.54 0.12
N ALA A 68 -18.82 -6.33 0.17
CA ALA A 68 -17.98 -6.84 1.26
C ALA A 68 -18.30 -6.21 2.62
N LEU A 69 -18.85 -4.99 2.65
CA LEU A 69 -19.23 -4.27 3.86
C LEU A 69 -20.64 -4.61 4.36
N GLN A 70 -21.54 -5.15 3.53
CA GLN A 70 -22.97 -5.34 3.83
C GLN A 70 -23.26 -6.19 5.07
N GLN A 71 -22.38 -7.11 5.44
CA GLN A 71 -22.57 -7.97 6.64
C GLN A 71 -22.26 -7.23 7.94
N ASN A 72 -21.80 -5.98 7.88
CA ASN A 72 -21.51 -5.13 9.03
C ASN A 72 -20.52 -5.73 10.07
N ASP A 73 -19.67 -6.66 9.66
CA ASP A 73 -18.68 -7.38 10.49
C ASP A 73 -17.21 -6.95 10.20
N VAL A 74 -17.03 -5.92 9.36
CA VAL A 74 -15.72 -5.40 8.95
C VAL A 74 -15.24 -4.33 9.93
N ALA A 75 -14.12 -4.59 10.59
CA ALA A 75 -13.45 -3.67 11.50
C ALA A 75 -12.67 -2.58 10.77
N ALA A 76 -12.01 -2.94 9.68
CA ALA A 76 -11.20 -2.02 8.90
C ALA A 76 -11.13 -2.39 7.41
N ILE A 77 -10.94 -1.35 6.59
CA ILE A 77 -10.44 -1.45 5.22
C ILE A 77 -8.96 -1.04 5.28
N LEU A 78 -8.06 -1.92 4.84
CA LEU A 78 -6.63 -1.66 4.73
C LEU A 78 -6.25 -1.64 3.26
N MET A 79 -5.71 -0.51 2.78
CA MET A 79 -5.36 -0.35 1.37
C MET A 79 -4.26 0.69 1.16
N GLU A 80 -3.53 0.55 0.06
CA GLU A 80 -2.75 1.64 -0.51
C GLU A 80 -3.67 2.60 -1.28
N PRO A 81 -3.39 3.90 -1.37
CA PRO A 81 -4.19 4.81 -2.22
C PRO A 81 -3.94 4.62 -3.72
N ALA A 82 -2.80 4.07 -4.10
CA ALA A 82 -2.52 3.46 -5.41
C ALA A 82 -1.79 2.15 -5.15
N MET A 83 -2.10 1.08 -5.87
CA MET A 83 -1.38 -0.18 -5.69
C MET A 83 0.03 -0.07 -6.23
N THR A 84 0.99 -0.66 -5.52
CA THR A 84 2.42 -0.57 -5.88
C THR A 84 3.17 -1.90 -5.76
N ASN A 85 2.51 -2.98 -5.40
CA ASN A 85 3.15 -4.28 -5.18
C ASN A 85 3.25 -5.15 -6.45
N VAL A 86 2.42 -4.88 -7.44
CA VAL A 86 2.36 -5.62 -8.73
C VAL A 86 2.49 -4.68 -9.93
N GLY A 87 3.29 -3.66 -9.80
CA GLY A 87 3.29 -2.50 -10.67
C GLY A 87 2.41 -1.38 -10.09
N ILE A 88 2.37 -0.24 -10.75
CA ILE A 88 1.53 0.89 -10.31
C ILE A 88 0.13 0.75 -10.90
N VAL A 89 -0.89 0.64 -10.03
CA VAL A 89 -2.30 0.72 -10.42
C VAL A 89 -2.91 1.97 -9.79
N LEU A 90 -3.27 2.93 -10.63
CA LEU A 90 -3.84 4.19 -10.17
C LEU A 90 -5.34 4.04 -9.83
N PRO A 91 -5.84 4.77 -8.83
CA PRO A 91 -7.27 4.82 -8.55
C PRO A 91 -8.01 5.50 -9.71
N VAL A 92 -9.20 4.98 -10.04
CA VAL A 92 -10.11 5.74 -10.91
C VAL A 92 -10.68 6.93 -10.17
N ASP A 93 -11.09 7.96 -10.91
CA ASP A 93 -11.63 9.18 -10.35
C ASP A 93 -12.76 8.91 -9.35
N GLY A 94 -12.62 9.51 -8.17
CA GLY A 94 -13.61 9.41 -7.11
C GLY A 94 -13.60 8.10 -6.30
N TYR A 95 -12.85 7.07 -6.71
CA TYR A 95 -12.82 5.76 -6.04
C TYR A 95 -12.45 5.87 -4.56
N LEU A 96 -11.31 6.49 -4.25
CA LEU A 96 -10.82 6.60 -2.87
C LEU A 96 -11.78 7.38 -1.96
N LYS A 97 -12.38 8.45 -2.47
CA LYS A 97 -13.39 9.21 -1.73
C LYS A 97 -14.68 8.42 -1.50
N ALA A 98 -15.06 7.59 -2.46
CA ALA A 98 -16.20 6.70 -2.29
C ALA A 98 -15.91 5.61 -1.26
N VAL A 99 -14.70 5.03 -1.24
CA VAL A 99 -14.27 4.08 -0.19
C VAL A 99 -14.28 4.73 1.19
N GLU A 100 -13.74 5.96 1.33
CA GLU A 100 -13.79 6.74 2.58
C GLU A 100 -15.24 6.89 3.08
N LYS A 101 -16.16 7.25 2.18
CA LYS A 101 -17.59 7.38 2.50
C LYS A 101 -18.19 6.04 2.93
N LEU A 102 -17.93 4.96 2.20
CA LEU A 102 -18.43 3.62 2.55
C LEU A 102 -17.88 3.14 3.89
N ALA A 103 -16.60 3.34 4.18
CA ALA A 103 -16.01 2.99 5.47
C ALA A 103 -16.77 3.66 6.62
N LYS A 104 -17.04 4.95 6.49
CA LYS A 104 -17.81 5.71 7.47
C LYS A 104 -19.26 5.25 7.59
N GLU A 105 -19.94 5.00 6.47
CA GLU A 105 -21.34 4.54 6.41
C GLU A 105 -21.52 3.20 7.14
N PHE A 106 -20.61 2.26 6.94
CA PHE A 106 -20.65 0.94 7.56
C PHE A 106 -19.91 0.85 8.91
N GLY A 107 -19.38 1.96 9.44
CA GLY A 107 -18.66 2.00 10.71
C GLY A 107 -17.39 1.12 10.71
N ALA A 108 -16.75 0.96 9.56
CA ALA A 108 -15.42 0.36 9.42
C ALA A 108 -14.37 1.47 9.53
N LYS A 109 -13.16 1.13 10.00
CA LYS A 109 -12.03 2.06 10.03
C LYS A 109 -11.28 2.03 8.70
N LEU A 110 -10.94 3.21 8.17
CA LEU A 110 -10.09 3.31 6.99
C LEU A 110 -8.63 3.40 7.41
N ILE A 111 -7.82 2.45 6.97
CA ILE A 111 -6.36 2.42 7.17
C ILE A 111 -5.72 2.62 5.80
N ILE A 112 -5.00 3.72 5.61
CA ILE A 112 -4.25 3.99 4.38
C ILE A 112 -2.78 3.66 4.63
N ASP A 113 -2.21 2.84 3.75
CA ASP A 113 -0.80 2.48 3.73
C ASP A 113 -0.06 3.36 2.70
N GLU A 114 0.71 4.32 3.21
CA GLU A 114 1.50 5.26 2.42
C GLU A 114 2.96 4.81 2.23
N THR A 115 3.27 3.58 2.58
CA THR A 115 4.68 3.10 2.57
C THR A 115 5.37 3.34 1.23
N HIS A 116 4.67 3.27 0.12
CA HIS A 116 5.18 3.59 -1.21
C HIS A 116 4.64 4.92 -1.76
N THR A 117 3.40 5.22 -1.50
CA THR A 117 2.71 6.39 -2.07
C THR A 117 3.12 7.71 -1.39
N ILE A 118 3.92 7.64 -0.31
CA ILE A 118 4.67 8.81 0.21
C ILE A 118 5.54 9.47 -0.86
N SER A 119 5.91 8.76 -1.93
CA SER A 119 6.67 9.30 -3.06
C SER A 119 5.97 10.42 -3.82
N VAL A 120 4.67 10.60 -3.63
CA VAL A 120 3.88 11.69 -4.27
C VAL A 120 4.21 13.06 -3.68
N GLY A 121 4.67 13.14 -2.42
CA GLY A 121 5.05 14.40 -1.81
C GLY A 121 5.02 14.37 -0.28
N PRO A 122 5.33 15.49 0.38
CA PRO A 122 5.23 15.62 1.82
C PRO A 122 3.78 15.38 2.29
N GLY A 123 3.53 14.27 2.97
CA GLY A 123 2.18 13.85 3.38
C GLY A 123 1.53 12.82 2.45
N GLY A 124 2.26 12.39 1.42
CA GLY A 124 1.87 11.32 0.52
C GLY A 124 0.62 11.63 -0.31
N MET A 125 0.10 10.60 -0.93
CA MET A 125 -1.12 10.68 -1.74
C MET A 125 -2.37 10.98 -0.89
N THR A 126 -2.35 10.63 0.39
CA THR A 126 -3.42 10.95 1.34
C THR A 126 -3.64 12.47 1.46
N LEU A 127 -2.56 13.24 1.62
CA LEU A 127 -2.65 14.70 1.70
C LEU A 127 -3.00 15.30 0.34
N ASP A 128 -2.35 14.84 -0.73
CA ASP A 128 -2.57 15.32 -2.09
C ASP A 128 -4.04 15.22 -2.51
N LEU A 129 -4.68 14.09 -2.23
CA LEU A 129 -6.09 13.85 -2.53
C LEU A 129 -7.07 14.29 -1.42
N GLY A 130 -6.55 14.86 -0.34
CA GLY A 130 -7.36 15.31 0.80
C GLY A 130 -8.16 14.18 1.45
N LEU A 131 -7.65 12.93 1.47
CA LEU A 131 -8.28 11.80 2.15
C LEU A 131 -8.24 11.98 3.67
N LYS A 132 -9.23 11.39 4.36
CA LYS A 132 -9.35 11.47 5.81
C LYS A 132 -9.45 10.06 6.41
N PRO A 133 -8.36 9.28 6.41
CA PRO A 133 -8.35 7.96 7.02
C PRO A 133 -8.44 8.05 8.55
N ASP A 134 -8.88 6.97 9.19
CA ASP A 134 -8.80 6.80 10.65
C ASP A 134 -7.38 6.49 11.11
N PHE A 135 -6.64 5.73 10.27
CA PHE A 135 -5.24 5.39 10.49
C PHE A 135 -4.42 5.60 9.21
N LEU A 136 -3.16 5.93 9.39
CA LEU A 136 -2.16 6.03 8.33
C LEU A 136 -0.93 5.24 8.74
N THR A 137 -0.37 4.42 7.83
CA THR A 137 0.84 3.64 8.08
C THR A 137 1.96 4.04 7.12
N LEU A 138 3.19 4.02 7.62
CA LEU A 138 4.41 4.37 6.89
C LEU A 138 5.56 3.43 7.27
N GLY A 139 6.43 3.18 6.33
CA GLY A 139 7.64 2.38 6.52
C GLY A 139 8.72 2.73 5.50
N LYS A 140 9.65 1.80 5.28
CA LYS A 140 10.72 1.86 4.27
C LYS A 140 11.56 3.14 4.32
N ALA A 141 11.28 4.12 3.47
CA ALA A 141 12.12 5.31 3.25
C ALA A 141 12.26 6.25 4.46
N ILE A 142 11.39 6.13 5.48
CA ILE A 142 11.26 7.15 6.54
C ILE A 142 12.40 7.21 7.55
N ALA A 143 13.36 6.28 7.51
CA ALA A 143 14.50 6.26 8.43
C ALA A 143 15.85 5.95 7.75
N GLY A 144 15.98 6.25 6.44
CA GLY A 144 17.26 6.17 5.74
C GLY A 144 17.90 4.77 5.75
N GLY A 145 17.11 3.69 5.76
CA GLY A 145 17.58 2.31 5.79
C GLY A 145 17.62 1.67 7.18
N ILE A 146 17.42 2.43 8.26
CA ILE A 146 17.23 1.84 9.59
C ILE A 146 15.81 1.24 9.67
N PRO A 147 15.67 -0.04 10.08
CA PRO A 147 14.36 -0.68 10.17
C PRO A 147 13.41 0.08 11.10
N VAL A 148 12.30 0.58 10.53
CA VAL A 148 11.26 1.29 11.26
C VAL A 148 9.94 1.18 10.52
N GLY A 149 8.85 1.14 11.28
CA GLY A 149 7.50 1.35 10.80
C GLY A 149 6.77 2.24 11.79
N THR A 150 5.91 3.08 11.30
CA THR A 150 5.07 3.95 12.12
C THR A 150 3.64 3.94 11.64
N PHE A 151 2.73 4.25 12.54
CA PHE A 151 1.35 4.51 12.20
C PHE A 151 0.83 5.70 13.00
N GLY A 152 0.01 6.49 12.37
CA GLY A 152 -0.75 7.58 12.98
C GLY A 152 -2.23 7.23 13.06
N MET A 153 -2.96 7.96 13.88
CA MET A 153 -4.41 7.83 14.00
C MET A 153 -5.05 9.19 14.29
N THR A 154 -6.34 9.29 14.02
CA THR A 154 -7.10 10.51 14.38
C THR A 154 -7.30 10.62 15.88
N ASP A 155 -7.56 11.84 16.36
CA ASP A 155 -7.87 12.08 17.78
C ASP A 155 -9.08 11.29 18.26
N ASP A 156 -10.10 11.13 17.43
CA ASP A 156 -11.31 10.34 17.77
C ASP A 156 -10.96 8.87 18.02
N VAL A 157 -10.07 8.30 17.19
CA VAL A 157 -9.57 6.93 17.36
C VAL A 157 -8.74 6.85 18.63
N ALA A 158 -7.78 7.75 18.82
CA ALA A 158 -6.92 7.80 19.99
C ALA A 158 -7.74 7.92 21.30
N ASN A 159 -8.73 8.80 21.31
CA ASN A 159 -9.61 8.97 22.46
C ASN A 159 -10.48 7.74 22.73
N SER A 160 -10.89 7.01 21.69
CA SER A 160 -11.62 5.76 21.84
C SER A 160 -10.76 4.66 22.46
N ILE A 161 -9.47 4.59 22.08
CA ILE A 161 -8.51 3.65 22.65
C ILE A 161 -8.19 3.99 24.11
N LYS A 162 -7.94 5.27 24.43
CA LYS A 162 -7.63 5.74 25.80
C LYS A 162 -8.71 5.40 26.82
N LYS A 163 -9.97 5.26 26.40
CA LYS A 163 -11.06 4.80 27.26
C LYS A 163 -10.96 3.34 27.70
N LEU A 164 -10.05 2.58 27.09
CA LEU A 164 -9.79 1.16 27.32
C LEU A 164 -8.46 0.94 28.05
N VAL A 165 -8.16 1.81 29.00
CA VAL A 165 -6.88 1.94 29.74
C VAL A 165 -6.35 0.63 30.34
N GLU A 166 -7.20 -0.34 30.66
CA GLU A 166 -6.78 -1.65 31.21
C GLU A 166 -5.80 -2.41 30.29
N LEU A 167 -5.91 -2.22 28.97
CA LEU A 167 -5.02 -2.87 28.01
C LEU A 167 -3.60 -2.29 27.97
N GLU A 168 -3.43 -1.00 28.31
CA GLU A 168 -2.11 -0.39 28.41
C GLU A 168 -1.38 -0.83 29.69
N ILE A 169 -2.11 -0.96 30.78
CA ILE A 169 -1.54 -1.33 32.09
C ILE A 169 -1.01 -2.76 32.09
N ILE A 170 -1.68 -3.68 31.41
CA ILE A 170 -1.33 -5.11 31.43
C ILE A 170 -0.56 -5.58 30.19
N ASP A 171 -0.24 -4.66 29.27
CA ASP A 171 0.51 -4.90 28.03
C ASP A 171 0.07 -6.16 27.23
N THR A 172 -1.24 -6.41 27.22
CA THR A 172 -1.82 -7.59 26.56
C THR A 172 -2.35 -7.31 25.16
N GLY A 173 -2.37 -6.06 24.74
CA GLY A 173 -2.89 -5.64 23.43
C GLY A 173 -2.07 -6.11 22.23
N GLY A 174 -0.82 -6.48 22.46
CA GLY A 174 0.11 -6.94 21.40
C GLY A 174 0.39 -5.85 20.36
N ILE A 175 0.43 -4.59 20.79
CA ILE A 175 0.75 -3.45 19.95
C ILE A 175 2.22 -3.10 20.14
N GLY A 176 2.98 -3.16 19.03
CA GLY A 176 4.42 -2.98 19.07
C GLY A 176 5.17 -4.25 19.52
N SER A 177 6.45 -4.08 19.79
CA SER A 177 7.35 -5.11 20.30
C SER A 177 8.28 -4.48 21.34
N THR A 178 9.09 -5.28 22.03
CA THR A 178 10.05 -4.81 23.06
C THR A 178 10.92 -3.64 22.58
N LEU A 179 11.31 -3.64 21.30
CA LEU A 179 12.14 -2.58 20.72
C LEU A 179 11.34 -1.55 19.91
N ALA A 180 10.01 -1.59 19.93
CA ALA A 180 9.20 -0.56 19.30
C ALA A 180 9.49 0.80 19.94
N GLY A 181 9.68 1.84 19.11
CA GLY A 181 10.00 3.18 19.58
C GLY A 181 11.43 3.32 20.14
N ASN A 182 12.37 2.42 19.80
CA ASN A 182 13.75 2.57 20.23
C ASN A 182 14.38 3.88 19.73
N ALA A 183 15.29 4.43 20.55
CA ALA A 183 15.85 5.78 20.35
C ALA A 183 16.58 5.92 19.01
N MET A 184 17.27 4.88 18.53
CA MET A 184 18.02 4.94 17.27
C MET A 184 17.10 5.05 16.07
N SER A 185 16.07 4.19 15.98
CA SER A 185 15.09 4.25 14.89
C SER A 185 14.31 5.57 14.89
N LEU A 186 13.94 6.08 16.07
CA LEU A 186 13.27 7.38 16.20
C LEU A 186 14.17 8.55 15.79
N ALA A 187 15.45 8.53 16.17
CA ALA A 187 16.42 9.56 15.77
C ALA A 187 16.65 9.55 14.25
N ALA A 188 16.85 8.36 13.66
CA ALA A 188 17.01 8.20 12.21
C ALA A 188 15.75 8.67 11.45
N MET A 189 14.56 8.29 11.91
CA MET A 189 13.29 8.72 11.31
C MET A 189 13.15 10.24 11.41
N ARG A 190 13.44 10.82 12.56
CA ARG A 190 13.39 12.28 12.75
C ARG A 190 14.32 13.00 11.77
N ALA A 191 15.58 12.58 11.68
CA ALA A 191 16.55 13.20 10.76
C ALA A 191 16.10 13.05 9.31
N THR A 192 15.67 11.86 8.89
CA THR A 192 15.19 11.61 7.53
C THR A 192 13.99 12.48 7.17
N LEU A 193 12.99 12.55 8.04
CA LEU A 193 11.77 13.32 7.76
C LEU A 193 11.98 14.84 7.84
N SER A 194 12.92 15.33 8.68
CA SER A 194 13.14 16.77 8.84
C SER A 194 14.19 17.35 7.90
N GLU A 195 15.17 16.55 7.45
CA GLU A 195 16.36 17.06 6.75
C GLU A 195 16.54 16.47 5.35
N VAL A 196 15.97 15.30 5.08
CA VAL A 196 16.12 14.62 3.79
C VAL A 196 14.84 14.67 2.94
N LEU A 197 13.71 14.27 3.51
CA LEU A 197 12.42 14.27 2.80
C LEU A 197 11.73 15.64 2.91
N THR A 198 12.43 16.68 2.46
CA THR A 198 11.93 18.06 2.41
C THR A 198 11.05 18.28 1.19
N ALA A 199 10.29 19.37 1.17
CA ALA A 199 9.47 19.74 0.02
C ALA A 199 10.31 19.94 -1.25
N GLU A 200 11.51 20.51 -1.11
CA GLU A 200 12.46 20.71 -2.20
C GLU A 200 12.98 19.37 -2.74
N ALA A 201 13.33 18.44 -1.85
CA ALA A 201 13.77 17.10 -2.26
C ALA A 201 12.67 16.34 -3.01
N PHE A 202 11.42 16.41 -2.55
CA PHE A 202 10.30 15.82 -3.28
C PHE A 202 10.12 16.45 -4.66
N LYS A 203 10.21 17.76 -4.78
CA LYS A 203 10.12 18.45 -6.08
C LYS A 203 11.21 17.97 -7.04
N GLU A 204 12.44 17.82 -6.57
CA GLU A 204 13.55 17.30 -7.37
C GLU A 204 13.34 15.83 -7.76
N MET A 205 13.00 14.98 -6.82
CA MET A 205 12.73 13.56 -7.07
C MET A 205 11.59 13.35 -8.06
N ILE A 206 10.50 14.11 -7.94
CA ILE A 206 9.36 14.03 -8.87
C ILE A 206 9.80 14.44 -10.26
N ALA A 207 10.55 15.53 -10.41
CA ALA A 207 11.06 15.98 -11.71
C ALA A 207 11.99 14.94 -12.36
N LEU A 208 12.79 14.21 -11.56
CA LEU A 208 13.61 13.10 -12.05
C LEU A 208 12.76 11.89 -12.45
N GLY A 209 11.74 11.55 -11.67
CA GLY A 209 10.78 10.49 -11.99
C GLY A 209 10.01 10.79 -13.29
N ASP A 210 9.58 12.02 -13.48
CA ASP A 210 8.93 12.47 -14.74
C ASP A 210 9.89 12.33 -15.92
N ARG A 211 11.14 12.82 -15.79
CA ARG A 211 12.16 12.70 -16.83
C ARG A 211 12.43 11.24 -17.21
N TRP A 212 12.52 10.36 -16.23
CA TRP A 212 12.71 8.93 -16.48
C TRP A 212 11.50 8.35 -17.23
N SER A 213 10.30 8.63 -16.76
CA SER A 213 9.07 8.14 -17.38
C SER A 213 8.87 8.67 -18.81
N ASP A 214 9.24 9.95 -19.07
CA ASP A 214 9.23 10.53 -20.42
C ASP A 214 10.19 9.78 -21.35
N GLY A 215 11.36 9.38 -20.85
CA GLY A 215 12.31 8.57 -21.59
C GLY A 215 11.78 7.18 -21.92
N VAL A 216 11.08 6.54 -20.97
CA VAL A 216 10.42 5.24 -21.20
C VAL A 216 9.30 5.36 -22.22
N ASP A 217 8.43 6.37 -22.10
CA ASP A 217 7.35 6.62 -23.06
C ASP A 217 7.89 6.89 -24.47
N ALA A 218 9.00 7.65 -24.58
CA ALA A 218 9.67 7.87 -25.86
C ALA A 218 10.22 6.59 -26.48
N ALA A 219 10.82 5.70 -25.68
CA ALA A 219 11.30 4.41 -26.16
C ALA A 219 10.14 3.48 -26.56
N ILE A 220 9.05 3.46 -25.79
CA ILE A 220 7.82 2.73 -26.15
C ILE A 220 7.31 3.17 -27.53
N ALA A 221 7.25 4.47 -27.76
CA ALA A 221 6.80 5.02 -29.05
C ALA A 221 7.79 4.76 -30.20
N GLU A 222 9.11 4.91 -29.96
CA GLU A 222 10.15 4.72 -30.96
C GLU A 222 10.21 3.28 -31.48
N PHE A 223 10.03 2.31 -30.58
CA PHE A 223 10.13 0.90 -30.90
C PHE A 223 8.76 0.21 -31.10
N ASP A 224 7.66 0.97 -31.12
CA ASP A 224 6.30 0.47 -31.29
C ASP A 224 5.99 -0.69 -30.32
N LEU A 225 6.35 -0.51 -29.05
CA LEU A 225 6.14 -1.53 -28.02
C LEU A 225 4.70 -1.48 -27.49
N ASP A 226 4.08 -2.65 -27.33
CA ASP A 226 2.79 -2.77 -26.64
C ASP A 226 2.99 -2.72 -25.12
N TRP A 227 3.60 -1.64 -24.64
CA TRP A 227 3.92 -1.39 -23.23
C TRP A 227 3.23 -0.13 -22.74
N HIS A 228 3.18 0.05 -21.42
CA HIS A 228 2.64 1.24 -20.78
C HIS A 228 3.51 1.65 -19.59
N CYS A 229 3.70 2.95 -19.38
CA CYS A 229 4.40 3.49 -18.22
C CYS A 229 3.41 4.25 -17.31
N ASN A 230 3.24 3.79 -16.09
CA ASN A 230 2.48 4.49 -15.05
C ASN A 230 3.41 5.37 -14.21
N ARG A 231 2.91 6.53 -13.76
CA ARG A 231 3.62 7.51 -12.93
C ARG A 231 2.91 7.71 -11.61
N LEU A 232 3.68 7.84 -10.54
CA LEU A 232 3.16 8.07 -9.19
C LEU A 232 4.16 8.93 -8.38
N GLY A 233 4.07 10.25 -8.53
CA GLY A 233 5.02 11.16 -7.91
C GLY A 233 6.45 10.91 -8.38
N ALA A 234 7.38 10.63 -7.45
CA ALA A 234 8.76 10.32 -7.77
C ALA A 234 8.97 8.89 -8.31
N ARG A 235 7.91 8.13 -8.57
CA ARG A 235 7.97 6.76 -9.08
C ARG A 235 7.37 6.64 -10.47
N GLY A 236 7.99 5.78 -11.29
CA GLY A 236 7.44 5.32 -12.55
C GLY A 236 7.60 3.81 -12.67
N GLU A 237 6.66 3.13 -13.30
CA GLU A 237 6.77 1.69 -13.60
C GLU A 237 6.22 1.40 -15.00
N TYR A 238 7.01 0.73 -15.84
CA TYR A 238 6.52 0.20 -17.11
C TYR A 238 6.00 -1.22 -16.93
N ILE A 239 5.04 -1.57 -17.75
CA ILE A 239 4.45 -2.90 -17.84
C ILE A 239 4.43 -3.34 -19.31
N PHE A 240 4.39 -4.66 -19.54
CA PHE A 240 4.49 -5.26 -20.89
C PHE A 240 3.12 -5.43 -21.56
N LYS A 241 2.24 -4.45 -21.34
CA LYS A 241 0.94 -4.31 -22.04
C LYS A 241 0.64 -2.84 -22.25
N GLY A 242 0.15 -2.49 -23.43
CA GLY A 242 -0.10 -1.09 -23.83
C GLY A 242 -1.26 -0.41 -23.08
N LYS A 243 -2.03 -1.15 -22.29
CA LYS A 243 -3.15 -0.63 -21.53
C LYS A 243 -2.84 -0.55 -20.05
N ALA A 244 -3.06 0.62 -19.45
CA ALA A 244 -2.94 0.80 -18.01
C ALA A 244 -3.79 -0.21 -17.24
N PRO A 245 -3.24 -0.89 -16.21
CA PRO A 245 -3.99 -1.83 -15.38
C PRO A 245 -5.00 -1.09 -14.51
N ARG A 246 -6.15 -1.68 -14.29
CA ARG A 246 -7.20 -1.13 -13.42
C ARG A 246 -7.32 -1.88 -12.10
N THR A 247 -6.84 -3.11 -12.05
CA THR A 247 -6.87 -3.98 -10.88
C THR A 247 -5.50 -4.60 -10.65
N GLY A 248 -5.29 -5.15 -9.45
CA GLY A 248 -4.07 -5.90 -9.17
C GLY A 248 -3.91 -7.15 -10.05
N ARG A 249 -5.02 -7.74 -10.50
CA ARG A 249 -5.00 -8.87 -11.41
C ARG A 249 -4.53 -8.45 -12.81
N ASP A 250 -5.08 -7.36 -13.36
CA ASP A 250 -4.63 -6.81 -14.66
C ASP A 250 -3.13 -6.52 -14.65
N ALA A 251 -2.64 -5.94 -13.54
CA ALA A 251 -1.21 -5.63 -13.39
C ALA A 251 -0.36 -6.90 -13.31
N ALA A 252 -0.76 -7.88 -12.51
CA ALA A 252 -0.05 -9.16 -12.40
C ALA A 252 0.00 -9.93 -13.73
N GLU A 253 -1.07 -9.87 -14.53
CA GLU A 253 -1.13 -10.47 -15.88
C GLU A 253 -0.36 -9.67 -16.94
N SER A 254 0.14 -8.49 -16.59
CA SER A 254 0.96 -7.63 -17.46
C SER A 254 2.47 -7.82 -17.24
N GLY A 255 2.87 -8.63 -16.27
CA GLY A 255 4.25 -8.99 -16.02
C GLY A 255 4.76 -10.05 -16.98
N ASP A 256 6.06 -10.03 -17.26
CA ASP A 256 6.81 -11.08 -17.97
C ASP A 256 8.11 -11.31 -17.19
N PHE A 257 8.09 -12.36 -16.36
CA PHE A 257 9.20 -12.64 -15.45
C PHE A 257 10.54 -12.85 -16.19
N GLU A 258 10.53 -13.54 -17.32
CA GLU A 258 11.76 -13.80 -18.08
C GLU A 258 12.32 -12.50 -18.68
N LEU A 259 11.46 -11.67 -19.21
CA LEU A 259 11.83 -10.36 -19.76
C LEU A 259 12.31 -9.40 -18.67
N GLU A 260 11.69 -9.37 -17.51
CA GLU A 260 12.14 -8.59 -16.35
C GLU A 260 13.55 -8.98 -15.92
N GLN A 261 13.83 -10.28 -15.80
CA GLN A 261 15.16 -10.79 -15.47
C GLN A 261 16.19 -10.46 -16.56
N TYR A 262 15.82 -10.57 -17.83
CA TYR A 262 16.67 -10.20 -18.96
C TYR A 262 17.04 -8.71 -18.93
N ILE A 263 16.05 -7.83 -18.78
CA ILE A 263 16.28 -6.38 -18.71
C ILE A 263 17.17 -6.03 -17.53
N HIS A 264 16.90 -6.60 -16.35
CA HIS A 264 17.72 -6.40 -15.16
C HIS A 264 19.18 -6.78 -15.42
N LEU A 265 19.44 -8.00 -15.92
CA LEU A 265 20.78 -8.48 -16.18
C LEU A 265 21.49 -7.66 -17.26
N ARG A 266 20.77 -7.28 -18.32
CA ARG A 266 21.31 -6.44 -19.40
C ARG A 266 21.74 -5.08 -18.88
N LEU A 267 20.87 -4.38 -18.16
CA LEU A 267 21.16 -3.07 -17.59
C LEU A 267 22.30 -3.13 -16.58
N LEU A 268 22.35 -4.18 -15.74
CA LEU A 268 23.45 -4.40 -14.80
C LEU A 268 24.82 -4.53 -15.52
N ASN A 269 24.87 -5.25 -16.63
CA ASN A 269 26.09 -5.36 -17.45
C ASN A 269 26.47 -4.03 -18.10
N ASP A 270 25.52 -3.16 -18.39
CA ASP A 270 25.77 -1.83 -18.94
C ASP A 270 26.04 -0.77 -17.85
N GLY A 271 26.12 -1.18 -16.57
CA GLY A 271 26.44 -0.32 -15.42
C GLY A 271 25.24 0.37 -14.77
N PHE A 272 24.01 -0.04 -15.08
CA PHE A 272 22.77 0.48 -14.49
C PHE A 272 22.19 -0.51 -13.48
N LEU A 273 21.98 -0.07 -12.24
CA LEU A 273 21.32 -0.87 -11.21
C LEU A 273 19.81 -0.56 -11.22
N LEU A 274 19.04 -1.41 -11.84
CA LEU A 274 17.60 -1.42 -11.82
C LEU A 274 17.13 -2.75 -11.24
N THR A 275 16.14 -2.73 -10.34
CA THR A 275 15.57 -3.99 -9.82
C THR A 275 14.75 -4.69 -10.90
N PRO A 276 14.68 -6.05 -10.88
CA PRO A 276 13.90 -6.78 -11.89
C PRO A 276 12.39 -6.57 -11.75
N PHE A 277 11.93 -6.06 -10.63
CA PHE A 277 10.56 -5.63 -10.34
C PHE A 277 10.62 -4.31 -9.59
N HIS A 278 9.57 -3.48 -9.62
CA HIS A 278 9.62 -2.11 -9.12
C HIS A 278 10.75 -1.33 -9.81
N ASN A 279 10.58 -1.14 -11.12
CA ASN A 279 11.64 -0.61 -11.97
C ASN A 279 11.93 0.89 -11.74
N MET A 280 11.18 1.58 -10.90
CA MET A 280 11.53 2.93 -10.43
C MET A 280 10.89 3.24 -9.09
#